data_65e6778fdac85f6c75110b1133a270b1
#
_entry.id   65e6778fdac85f6c75110b1133a270b1
#
_cell.length_a   1.000
_cell.length_b   1.000
_cell.length_c   1.000
_cell.angle_alpha   90.00
_cell.angle_beta   90.00
_cell.angle_gamma   90.00
#
_symmetry.space_group_name_H-M   'P 1'
#
loop_
_entity.id
_entity.type
_entity.pdbx_description
1 polymer ?
#
loop_
_entity_poly.entity_id
_entity_poly.type
_entity_poly.pdbx_seq_one_letter_code
_entity_poly.pdbx_strand_id
1 'polypeptide(L)'
;MYLETKHAQTIIGVLEDAEDVGFKYVAFEWQPAIMDLNPKHLSFFDRAGDAIGYTQSANQRRELPGPGIAYPVRYMTVEQMLSKIKKANPLTINKIDMNRNNLENLKEELKKLGFKDKVAGEMEKQIEKGVPEFTLNDKVNGAKGQVDLTLYFRQSGQSDNYYFNKYEVALNTGKSLEEGQKYMVITPNEQAPGKNLVKSFENVTEAISFFKEQKGNSELAAGKDAANKVELAKMEKGKTNYIAKDFQRTFRTPAQTQTFFVERGRGFTGEQAANLIQGRSVFRDDLLNLGGQEYKAWIKLDMDSPKDRYQNYQTNQYHVPTYGFDLEKVLDKYQIKELDDPKKREALIQTLENGNRPLVTTVKEGQDTKLFMEAVPRYSQLNFFREDGKPEKREQFLKEPKLDQTLQLNKGKEKEQEQGMAV
;
A
#
# COMPACT_ATOMS: atom_id res chain seq x y z
N MET A 1 -16.85 -23.74 -38.60
CA MET A 1 -15.43 -23.94 -38.27
C MET A 1 -15.36 -23.84 -36.74
N TYR A 2 -15.15 -24.97 -36.08
CA TYR A 2 -15.01 -25.00 -34.61
C TYR A 2 -13.55 -24.69 -34.25
N LEU A 3 -13.32 -23.69 -33.40
CA LEU A 3 -12.00 -23.29 -32.90
C LEU A 3 -11.89 -23.59 -31.39
N GLU A 4 -12.36 -24.78 -30.98
CA GLU A 4 -12.06 -25.26 -29.63
C GLU A 4 -10.57 -25.62 -29.56
N THR A 5 -9.89 -25.08 -28.57
CA THR A 5 -8.46 -25.35 -28.36
C THR A 5 -8.12 -25.34 -26.88
N LYS A 6 -7.30 -26.31 -26.45
CA LYS A 6 -6.73 -26.34 -25.11
C LYS A 6 -5.83 -25.13 -24.80
N HIS A 7 -5.41 -24.40 -25.83
CA HIS A 7 -4.59 -23.19 -25.75
C HIS A 7 -5.40 -21.90 -25.90
N ALA A 8 -6.74 -21.95 -25.80
CA ALA A 8 -7.62 -20.81 -26.07
C ALA A 8 -7.18 -19.55 -25.30
N GLN A 9 -6.85 -19.67 -24.02
CA GLN A 9 -6.40 -18.57 -23.17
C GLN A 9 -5.12 -17.91 -23.71
N THR A 10 -4.10 -18.72 -23.97
CA THR A 10 -2.81 -18.24 -24.51
C THR A 10 -2.98 -17.59 -25.87
N ILE A 11 -3.82 -18.18 -26.75
CA ILE A 11 -4.05 -17.64 -28.10
C ILE A 11 -4.81 -16.31 -28.03
N ILE A 12 -5.82 -16.19 -27.16
CA ILE A 12 -6.54 -14.93 -26.96
C ILE A 12 -5.55 -13.83 -26.55
N GLY A 13 -4.69 -14.07 -25.56
CA GLY A 13 -3.69 -13.10 -25.14
C GLY A 13 -2.74 -12.69 -26.26
N VAL A 14 -2.18 -13.66 -27.01
CA VAL A 14 -1.28 -13.36 -28.15
C VAL A 14 -1.98 -12.59 -29.27
N LEU A 15 -3.28 -12.82 -29.51
CA LEU A 15 -4.06 -12.08 -30.51
C LEU A 15 -4.38 -10.65 -30.04
N GLU A 16 -4.69 -10.45 -28.77
CA GLU A 16 -4.92 -9.12 -28.16
C GLU A 16 -3.62 -8.30 -28.20
N ASP A 17 -2.49 -8.88 -27.80
CA ASP A 17 -1.16 -8.25 -27.89
C ASP A 17 -0.82 -7.86 -29.34
N ALA A 18 -1.16 -8.73 -30.31
CA ALA A 18 -0.92 -8.45 -31.71
C ALA A 18 -1.79 -7.30 -32.24
N GLU A 19 -3.04 -7.20 -31.79
CA GLU A 19 -3.96 -6.10 -32.13
C GLU A 19 -3.45 -4.76 -31.55
N ASP A 20 -2.98 -4.75 -30.30
CA ASP A 20 -2.42 -3.58 -29.62
C ASP A 20 -1.15 -3.05 -30.31
N VAL A 21 -0.32 -3.94 -30.85
CA VAL A 21 0.88 -3.59 -31.66
C VAL A 21 0.53 -3.13 -33.09
N GLY A 22 -0.73 -3.34 -33.54
CA GLY A 22 -1.23 -2.87 -34.81
C GLY A 22 -1.26 -3.93 -35.94
N PHE A 23 -1.05 -5.20 -35.62
CA PHE A 23 -1.25 -6.29 -36.59
C PHE A 23 -2.74 -6.50 -36.85
N LYS A 24 -3.09 -6.63 -38.13
CA LYS A 24 -4.47 -6.76 -38.61
C LYS A 24 -4.82 -8.15 -39.10
N TYR A 25 -3.84 -8.96 -39.45
CA TYR A 25 -4.02 -10.28 -40.06
C TYR A 25 -3.18 -11.32 -39.33
N VAL A 26 -3.72 -12.55 -39.25
CA VAL A 26 -3.04 -13.70 -38.69
C VAL A 26 -3.14 -14.88 -39.66
N ALA A 27 -2.02 -15.55 -39.92
CA ALA A 27 -1.95 -16.79 -40.70
C ALA A 27 -1.73 -17.97 -39.72
N PHE A 28 -2.36 -19.10 -40.04
CA PHE A 28 -2.38 -20.28 -39.16
C PHE A 28 -2.61 -21.56 -39.99
N GLU A 29 -2.16 -22.69 -39.48
CA GLU A 29 -2.47 -24.00 -40.06
C GLU A 29 -3.93 -24.39 -39.81
N TRP A 30 -4.67 -24.74 -40.85
CA TRP A 30 -6.07 -25.12 -40.73
C TRP A 30 -6.23 -26.64 -40.79
N GLN A 31 -6.78 -27.21 -39.70
CA GLN A 31 -7.11 -28.64 -39.61
C GLN A 31 -8.60 -28.84 -39.63
N PRO A 32 -9.18 -29.81 -40.43
CA PRO A 32 -10.62 -29.92 -40.61
C PRO A 32 -11.39 -30.49 -39.41
N ALA A 33 -10.78 -31.35 -38.58
CA ALA A 33 -11.51 -32.16 -37.62
C ALA A 33 -11.29 -31.80 -36.15
N ILE A 34 -10.06 -31.44 -35.75
CA ILE A 34 -9.75 -31.04 -34.35
C ILE A 34 -8.68 -29.99 -34.50
N MET A 35 -9.04 -28.72 -34.24
CA MET A 35 -8.03 -27.66 -34.30
C MET A 35 -7.36 -27.55 -32.95
N ASP A 36 -6.25 -28.22 -32.78
CA ASP A 36 -5.29 -27.94 -31.70
C ASP A 36 -4.38 -26.77 -32.16
N LEU A 37 -4.98 -25.58 -32.17
CA LEU A 37 -4.26 -24.37 -32.57
C LEU A 37 -3.17 -24.09 -31.54
N ASN A 38 -1.91 -24.10 -32.01
CA ASN A 38 -0.78 -23.80 -31.14
C ASN A 38 -0.36 -22.33 -31.29
N PRO A 39 -0.23 -21.55 -30.23
CA PRO A 39 0.20 -20.15 -30.31
C PRO A 39 1.51 -19.94 -31.09
N LYS A 40 2.43 -20.93 -31.05
CA LYS A 40 3.72 -20.88 -31.74
C LYS A 40 3.62 -20.97 -33.28
N HIS A 41 2.46 -21.36 -33.78
CA HIS A 41 2.22 -21.50 -35.22
C HIS A 41 1.39 -20.36 -35.82
N LEU A 42 1.24 -19.26 -35.05
CA LEU A 42 0.61 -18.04 -35.54
C LEU A 42 1.65 -17.11 -36.13
N SER A 43 1.35 -16.53 -37.30
CA SER A 43 2.17 -15.51 -37.94
C SER A 43 1.33 -14.26 -38.17
N PHE A 44 1.80 -13.09 -37.74
CA PHE A 44 1.06 -11.84 -37.74
C PHE A 44 1.55 -10.88 -38.83
N PHE A 45 0.61 -10.10 -39.38
CA PHE A 45 0.87 -9.16 -40.47
C PHE A 45 0.01 -7.89 -40.31
N ASP A 46 0.57 -6.75 -40.68
CA ASP A 46 -0.13 -5.45 -40.70
C ASP A 46 -0.94 -5.25 -41.99
N ARG A 47 -0.56 -5.92 -43.08
CA ARG A 47 -1.17 -5.80 -44.40
C ARG A 47 -1.70 -7.13 -44.95
N ALA A 48 -2.86 -7.05 -45.61
CA ALA A 48 -3.48 -8.23 -46.25
C ALA A 48 -2.57 -8.89 -47.30
N GLY A 49 -1.85 -8.10 -48.11
CA GLY A 49 -0.95 -8.59 -49.15
C GLY A 49 0.15 -9.51 -48.59
N ASP A 50 0.72 -9.15 -47.45
CA ASP A 50 1.80 -9.92 -46.81
C ASP A 50 1.27 -11.24 -46.22
N ALA A 51 0.08 -11.23 -45.63
CA ALA A 51 -0.61 -12.43 -45.16
C ALA A 51 -0.96 -13.38 -46.29
N ILE A 52 -1.42 -12.85 -47.46
CA ILE A 52 -1.73 -13.61 -48.68
C ILE A 52 -0.44 -14.23 -49.22
N GLY A 53 0.61 -13.45 -49.43
CA GLY A 53 1.89 -13.90 -49.97
C GLY A 53 2.53 -14.99 -49.10
N TYR A 54 2.50 -14.82 -47.78
CA TYR A 54 2.95 -15.83 -46.82
C TYR A 54 2.16 -17.14 -46.96
N THR A 55 0.83 -17.04 -46.99
CA THR A 55 -0.08 -18.20 -47.09
C THR A 55 0.14 -18.96 -48.37
N GLN A 56 0.25 -18.26 -49.51
CA GLN A 56 0.54 -18.87 -50.83
C GLN A 56 1.88 -19.59 -50.85
N SER A 57 2.94 -18.93 -50.41
CA SER A 57 4.30 -19.49 -50.35
C SER A 57 4.38 -20.69 -49.38
N ALA A 58 3.67 -20.65 -48.26
CA ALA A 58 3.64 -21.75 -47.31
C ALA A 58 2.91 -22.98 -47.90
N ASN A 59 1.81 -22.77 -48.63
CA ASN A 59 1.05 -23.85 -49.25
C ASN A 59 1.83 -24.46 -50.45
N GLN A 60 2.47 -23.66 -51.30
CA GLN A 60 3.32 -24.16 -52.37
C GLN A 60 4.46 -25.08 -51.90
N ARG A 61 5.09 -24.72 -50.76
CA ARG A 61 6.14 -25.55 -50.13
C ARG A 61 5.61 -26.88 -49.60
N ARG A 62 4.32 -26.95 -49.26
CA ARG A 62 3.64 -28.16 -48.72
C ARG A 62 3.10 -29.11 -49.79
N GLU A 63 2.98 -28.65 -51.03
CA GLU A 63 2.64 -29.49 -52.19
C GLU A 63 3.80 -30.35 -52.67
N LEU A 64 5.03 -30.12 -52.16
CA LEU A 64 6.18 -30.94 -52.46
C LEU A 64 6.09 -32.29 -51.72
N PRO A 65 6.39 -33.42 -52.38
CA PRO A 65 6.26 -34.76 -51.78
C PRO A 65 7.22 -34.94 -50.61
N GLY A 66 6.63 -35.11 -49.39
CA GLY A 66 7.33 -35.38 -48.15
C GLY A 66 6.51 -36.32 -47.23
N PRO A 67 7.12 -37.02 -46.28
CA PRO A 67 6.40 -37.88 -45.34
C PRO A 67 5.63 -37.04 -44.34
N GLY A 68 4.30 -37.00 -44.42
CA GLY A 68 3.40 -36.40 -43.46
C GLY A 68 2.17 -35.71 -44.09
N ILE A 69 1.09 -35.61 -43.35
CA ILE A 69 -0.09 -34.84 -43.75
C ILE A 69 0.17 -33.38 -43.42
N ALA A 70 0.43 -32.57 -44.43
CA ALA A 70 0.58 -31.12 -44.28
C ALA A 70 -0.81 -30.46 -44.40
N TYR A 71 -1.24 -29.76 -43.37
CA TYR A 71 -2.48 -29.00 -43.38
C TYR A 71 -2.27 -27.64 -44.08
N PRO A 72 -3.29 -27.14 -44.86
CA PRO A 72 -3.16 -25.87 -45.54
C PRO A 72 -3.07 -24.70 -44.55
N VAL A 73 -2.22 -23.73 -44.83
CA VAL A 73 -2.18 -22.46 -44.13
C VAL A 73 -3.30 -21.57 -44.65
N ARG A 74 -4.03 -20.94 -43.74
CA ARG A 74 -5.05 -19.94 -44.01
C ARG A 74 -4.75 -18.67 -43.26
N TYR A 75 -5.39 -17.58 -43.66
CA TYR A 75 -5.33 -16.31 -42.92
C TYR A 75 -6.73 -15.75 -42.70
N MET A 76 -6.85 -14.90 -41.69
CA MET A 76 -8.04 -14.07 -41.41
C MET A 76 -7.60 -12.80 -40.67
N THR A 77 -8.54 -11.87 -40.39
CA THR A 77 -8.21 -10.76 -39.51
C THR A 77 -8.03 -11.22 -38.08
N VAL A 78 -7.21 -10.51 -37.30
CA VAL A 78 -7.02 -10.77 -35.84
C VAL A 78 -8.34 -10.70 -35.14
N GLU A 79 -9.17 -9.68 -35.40
CA GLU A 79 -10.51 -9.50 -34.85
C GLU A 79 -11.43 -10.70 -35.13
N GLN A 80 -11.45 -11.19 -36.40
CA GLN A 80 -12.23 -12.37 -36.79
C GLN A 80 -11.80 -13.64 -36.03
N MET A 81 -10.48 -13.81 -35.84
CA MET A 81 -9.97 -14.96 -35.10
C MET A 81 -10.32 -14.87 -33.63
N LEU A 82 -10.13 -13.72 -33.00
CA LEU A 82 -10.54 -13.44 -31.62
C LEU A 82 -12.03 -13.75 -31.43
N SER A 83 -12.90 -13.20 -32.27
CA SER A 83 -14.34 -13.44 -32.19
C SER A 83 -14.71 -14.94 -32.28
N LYS A 84 -14.08 -15.68 -33.19
CA LYS A 84 -14.33 -17.11 -33.38
C LYS A 84 -13.82 -17.96 -32.23
N ILE A 85 -12.62 -17.67 -31.68
CA ILE A 85 -12.08 -18.41 -30.55
C ILE A 85 -12.89 -18.11 -29.29
N LYS A 86 -13.22 -16.86 -29.06
CA LYS A 86 -14.09 -16.45 -27.94
C LYS A 86 -15.45 -17.14 -27.99
N LYS A 87 -16.08 -17.21 -29.13
CA LYS A 87 -17.36 -17.90 -29.33
C LYS A 87 -17.29 -19.43 -29.14
N ALA A 88 -16.18 -20.05 -29.53
CA ALA A 88 -15.99 -21.50 -29.41
C ALA A 88 -15.58 -21.96 -27.99
N ASN A 89 -15.03 -21.04 -27.18
CA ASN A 89 -14.51 -21.36 -25.84
C ASN A 89 -15.13 -20.45 -24.76
N PRO A 90 -16.45 -20.45 -24.56
CA PRO A 90 -17.13 -19.50 -23.68
C PRO A 90 -16.74 -19.63 -22.21
N LEU A 91 -16.44 -20.85 -21.73
CA LEU A 91 -16.01 -21.08 -20.33
C LEU A 91 -14.61 -20.49 -20.06
N THR A 92 -13.73 -20.56 -21.04
CA THR A 92 -12.37 -20.00 -20.93
C THR A 92 -12.40 -18.48 -20.87
N ILE A 93 -13.32 -17.85 -21.61
CA ILE A 93 -13.46 -16.38 -21.64
C ILE A 93 -13.97 -15.86 -20.31
N ASN A 94 -15.04 -16.46 -19.78
CA ASN A 94 -15.61 -16.06 -18.50
C ASN A 94 -14.54 -16.11 -17.39
N LYS A 95 -13.63 -17.07 -17.47
CA LYS A 95 -12.51 -17.20 -16.54
C LYS A 95 -11.46 -16.09 -16.71
N ILE A 96 -11.11 -15.75 -17.96
CA ILE A 96 -10.14 -14.68 -18.27
C ILE A 96 -10.68 -13.31 -17.86
N ASP A 97 -11.93 -13.00 -18.24
CA ASP A 97 -12.56 -11.71 -17.94
C ASP A 97 -12.78 -11.55 -16.43
N MET A 98 -13.17 -12.61 -15.70
CA MET A 98 -13.29 -12.55 -14.24
C MET A 98 -11.94 -12.32 -13.56
N ASN A 99 -10.87 -12.97 -14.01
CA ASN A 99 -9.56 -12.81 -13.40
C ASN A 99 -8.96 -11.41 -13.70
N ARG A 100 -9.14 -10.88 -14.92
CA ARG A 100 -8.69 -9.54 -15.30
C ARG A 100 -9.45 -8.46 -14.53
N ASN A 101 -10.78 -8.56 -14.43
CA ASN A 101 -11.58 -7.63 -13.64
C ASN A 101 -11.23 -7.70 -12.14
N ASN A 102 -10.98 -8.89 -11.61
CA ASN A 102 -10.55 -9.06 -10.23
C ASN A 102 -9.17 -8.41 -9.98
N LEU A 103 -8.23 -8.59 -10.90
CA LEU A 103 -6.90 -7.97 -10.82
C LEU A 103 -6.98 -6.43 -10.82
N GLU A 104 -7.75 -5.86 -11.75
CA GLU A 104 -7.94 -4.39 -11.80
C GLU A 104 -8.63 -3.86 -10.53
N ASN A 105 -9.66 -4.55 -10.05
CA ASN A 105 -10.30 -4.19 -8.78
C ASN A 105 -9.30 -4.20 -7.61
N LEU A 106 -8.44 -5.21 -7.52
CA LEU A 106 -7.41 -5.28 -6.49
C LEU A 106 -6.37 -4.17 -6.61
N LYS A 107 -5.98 -3.79 -7.83
CA LYS A 107 -5.10 -2.63 -8.07
C LYS A 107 -5.75 -1.34 -7.59
N GLU A 108 -7.04 -1.15 -7.87
CA GLU A 108 -7.79 0.01 -7.38
C GLU A 108 -7.92 0.01 -5.85
N GLU A 109 -8.17 -1.15 -5.23
CA GLU A 109 -8.22 -1.29 -3.77
C GLU A 109 -6.88 -0.90 -3.13
N LEU A 110 -5.76 -1.40 -3.65
CA LEU A 110 -4.43 -1.03 -3.18
C LEU A 110 -4.17 0.47 -3.33
N LYS A 111 -4.54 1.06 -4.47
CA LYS A 111 -4.39 2.49 -4.72
C LYS A 111 -5.23 3.34 -3.76
N LYS A 112 -6.50 2.99 -3.52
CA LYS A 112 -7.39 3.66 -2.55
C LYS A 112 -6.83 3.63 -1.13
N LEU A 113 -6.17 2.53 -0.77
CA LEU A 113 -5.54 2.35 0.53
C LEU A 113 -4.12 2.94 0.61
N GLY A 114 -3.66 3.61 -0.46
CA GLY A 114 -2.40 4.34 -0.49
C GLY A 114 -1.15 3.47 -0.58
N PHE A 115 -1.27 2.20 -1.01
CA PHE A 115 -0.12 1.35 -1.26
C PHE A 115 0.58 1.72 -2.59
N LYS A 116 1.89 1.50 -2.66
CA LYS A 116 2.72 1.90 -3.80
C LYS A 116 2.47 1.02 -5.03
N ASP A 117 2.66 1.58 -6.22
CA ASP A 117 2.54 0.86 -7.50
C ASP A 117 3.44 -0.38 -7.58
N LYS A 118 4.60 -0.37 -6.90
CA LYS A 118 5.47 -1.53 -6.78
C LYS A 118 4.73 -2.75 -6.19
N VAL A 119 3.91 -2.54 -5.16
CA VAL A 119 3.13 -3.61 -4.50
C VAL A 119 2.09 -4.17 -5.47
N ALA A 120 1.42 -3.31 -6.24
CA ALA A 120 0.46 -3.73 -7.26
C ALA A 120 1.13 -4.58 -8.36
N GLY A 121 2.32 -4.19 -8.82
CA GLY A 121 3.08 -4.96 -9.79
C GLY A 121 3.62 -6.29 -9.27
N GLU A 122 3.98 -6.38 -7.98
CA GLU A 122 4.37 -7.63 -7.34
C GLU A 122 3.16 -8.57 -7.13
N MET A 123 1.99 -8.01 -6.77
CA MET A 123 0.73 -8.74 -6.67
C MET A 123 0.36 -9.39 -8.01
N GLU A 124 0.38 -8.61 -9.10
CA GLU A 124 0.09 -9.11 -10.45
C GLU A 124 0.95 -10.32 -10.82
N LYS A 125 2.27 -10.25 -10.59
CA LYS A 125 3.19 -11.36 -10.85
C LYS A 125 2.88 -12.63 -10.04
N GLN A 126 2.39 -12.50 -8.81
CA GLN A 126 2.00 -13.66 -8.00
C GLN A 126 0.69 -14.28 -8.47
N ILE A 127 -0.27 -13.43 -8.84
CA ILE A 127 -1.55 -13.85 -9.43
C ILE A 127 -1.34 -14.55 -10.78
N GLU A 128 -0.49 -14.01 -11.66
CA GLU A 128 -0.13 -14.63 -12.94
C GLU A 128 0.52 -16.01 -12.78
N LYS A 129 1.32 -16.20 -11.72
CA LYS A 129 1.90 -17.50 -11.38
C LYS A 129 0.91 -18.48 -10.74
N GLY A 130 -0.30 -18.02 -10.44
CA GLY A 130 -1.33 -18.84 -9.79
C GLY A 130 -0.98 -19.23 -8.35
N VAL A 131 -0.22 -18.41 -7.61
CA VAL A 131 0.14 -18.69 -6.22
C VAL A 131 -1.11 -18.53 -5.34
N PRO A 132 -1.61 -19.59 -4.66
CA PRO A 132 -2.91 -19.54 -3.98
C PRO A 132 -2.96 -18.59 -2.78
N GLU A 133 -1.86 -18.48 -2.06
CA GLU A 133 -1.69 -17.58 -0.91
C GLU A 133 -0.31 -16.97 -0.96
N PHE A 134 -0.22 -15.65 -0.81
CA PHE A 134 1.06 -14.94 -0.76
C PHE A 134 0.95 -13.68 0.08
N THR A 135 2.09 -13.19 0.52
CA THR A 135 2.22 -11.91 1.20
C THR A 135 3.12 -10.97 0.42
N LEU A 136 2.81 -9.66 0.51
CA LEU A 136 3.65 -8.61 -0.03
C LEU A 136 4.01 -7.63 1.08
N ASN A 137 5.19 -7.03 0.97
CA ASN A 137 5.69 -6.11 1.97
C ASN A 137 5.78 -4.68 1.41
N ASP A 138 5.37 -3.72 2.23
CA ASP A 138 5.60 -2.30 2.02
C ASP A 138 6.12 -1.66 3.30
N LYS A 139 6.55 -0.42 3.24
CA LYS A 139 7.06 0.31 4.40
C LYS A 139 6.71 1.79 4.34
N VAL A 140 6.41 2.33 5.51
CA VAL A 140 6.14 3.76 5.73
C VAL A 140 7.11 4.29 6.78
N ASN A 141 7.76 5.40 6.49
CA ASN A 141 8.60 6.07 7.49
C ASN A 141 7.71 6.85 8.45
N GLY A 142 7.86 6.58 9.73
CA GLY A 142 7.13 7.26 10.79
C GLY A 142 8.04 8.07 11.72
N ALA A 143 7.46 8.94 12.53
CA ALA A 143 8.21 9.76 13.48
C ALA A 143 8.89 8.94 14.60
N LYS A 144 8.38 7.75 14.91
CA LYS A 144 8.94 6.84 15.94
C LYS A 144 9.78 5.70 15.34
N GLY A 145 10.04 5.71 14.05
CA GLY A 145 10.75 4.65 13.34
C GLY A 145 10.01 4.20 12.07
N GLN A 146 10.55 3.21 11.40
CA GLN A 146 9.93 2.58 10.25
C GLN A 146 8.70 1.75 10.68
N VAL A 147 7.64 1.82 9.90
CA VAL A 147 6.48 0.93 10.02
C VAL A 147 6.50 -0.02 8.83
N ASP A 148 6.63 -1.30 9.11
CA ASP A 148 6.58 -2.36 8.12
C ASP A 148 5.12 -2.78 7.93
N LEU A 149 4.71 -2.99 6.67
CA LEU A 149 3.36 -3.43 6.31
C LEU A 149 3.45 -4.77 5.58
N THR A 150 2.69 -5.75 6.03
CA THR A 150 2.58 -7.07 5.41
C THR A 150 1.14 -7.25 4.91
N LEU A 151 0.96 -7.33 3.59
CA LEU A 151 -0.34 -7.47 2.93
C LEU A 151 -0.60 -8.95 2.62
N TYR A 152 -1.79 -9.44 2.93
CA TYR A 152 -2.16 -10.85 2.78
C TYR A 152 -3.16 -11.04 1.65
N PHE A 153 -2.78 -11.84 0.67
CA PHE A 153 -3.60 -12.19 -0.49
C PHE A 153 -3.92 -13.67 -0.48
N ARG A 154 -5.16 -13.99 -0.84
CA ARG A 154 -5.63 -15.37 -0.91
C ARG A 154 -6.56 -15.58 -2.07
N GLN A 155 -6.37 -16.67 -2.81
CA GLN A 155 -7.27 -17.11 -3.86
C GLN A 155 -8.54 -17.72 -3.24
N SER A 156 -9.67 -17.50 -3.90
CA SER A 156 -10.94 -18.14 -3.56
C SER A 156 -10.85 -19.68 -3.71
N GLY A 157 -11.45 -20.41 -2.78
CA GLY A 157 -11.61 -21.86 -2.94
C GLY A 157 -12.63 -22.27 -4.00
N GLN A 158 -13.43 -21.32 -4.52
CA GLN A 158 -14.53 -21.58 -5.46
C GLN A 158 -14.34 -20.92 -6.83
N SER A 159 -13.33 -20.03 -6.97
CA SER A 159 -13.06 -19.31 -8.20
C SER A 159 -11.57 -18.95 -8.29
N ASP A 160 -11.14 -18.43 -9.44
CA ASP A 160 -9.77 -17.93 -9.61
C ASP A 160 -9.55 -16.52 -9.06
N ASN A 161 -10.58 -15.94 -8.44
CA ASN A 161 -10.47 -14.59 -7.85
C ASN A 161 -9.59 -14.58 -6.61
N TYR A 162 -8.82 -13.53 -6.47
CA TYR A 162 -8.03 -13.25 -5.28
C TYR A 162 -8.72 -12.19 -4.43
N TYR A 163 -8.41 -12.21 -3.13
CA TYR A 163 -8.94 -11.27 -2.14
C TYR A 163 -7.80 -10.67 -1.33
N PHE A 164 -7.93 -9.39 -1.06
CA PHE A 164 -7.12 -8.63 -0.14
C PHE A 164 -7.98 -8.21 1.05
N ASN A 165 -8.01 -9.03 2.11
CA ASN A 165 -8.93 -8.85 3.23
C ASN A 165 -8.27 -8.26 4.48
N LYS A 166 -6.95 -8.23 4.55
CA LYS A 166 -6.22 -7.70 5.70
C LYS A 166 -4.77 -7.39 5.37
N TYR A 167 -4.22 -6.51 6.16
CA TYR A 167 -2.78 -6.31 6.27
C TYR A 167 -2.38 -6.11 7.73
N GLU A 168 -1.13 -6.40 8.07
CA GLU A 168 -0.54 -6.18 9.37
C GLU A 168 0.46 -5.03 9.29
N VAL A 169 0.48 -4.19 10.32
CA VAL A 169 1.52 -3.19 10.52
C VAL A 169 2.37 -3.55 11.72
N ALA A 170 3.68 -3.36 11.61
CA ALA A 170 4.64 -3.59 12.67
C ALA A 170 5.50 -2.34 12.87
N LEU A 171 5.44 -1.74 14.07
CA LEU A 171 6.27 -0.58 14.40
C LEU A 171 7.70 -1.06 14.71
N ASN A 172 8.61 -0.73 13.83
CA ASN A 172 10.03 -0.94 14.04
C ASN A 172 10.64 0.28 14.76
N THR A 173 11.14 0.07 15.96
CA THR A 173 11.79 1.12 16.77
C THR A 173 13.28 1.28 16.46
N GLY A 174 13.81 0.53 15.50
CA GLY A 174 15.18 0.64 15.03
C GLY A 174 15.39 1.78 14.03
N LYS A 175 16.63 1.95 13.59
CA LYS A 175 16.97 2.91 12.53
C LYS A 175 16.29 2.48 11.22
N SER A 176 15.64 3.41 10.56
CA SER A 176 15.04 3.18 9.24
C SER A 176 16.12 2.78 8.23
N LEU A 177 15.79 1.82 7.37
CA LEU A 177 16.65 1.45 6.24
C LEU A 177 16.64 2.57 5.19
N GLU A 178 17.80 2.85 4.62
CA GLU A 178 17.94 3.72 3.44
C GLU A 178 17.44 2.99 2.18
N GLU A 179 17.26 3.73 1.12
CA GLU A 179 16.82 3.16 -0.16
C GLU A 179 17.83 2.12 -0.69
N GLY A 180 17.31 0.96 -1.08
CA GLY A 180 18.12 -0.17 -1.55
C GLY A 180 18.76 -1.02 -0.44
N GLN A 181 18.62 -0.64 0.83
CA GLN A 181 19.09 -1.47 1.95
C GLN A 181 18.05 -2.53 2.33
N LYS A 182 18.54 -3.69 2.80
CA LYS A 182 17.76 -4.82 3.32
C LYS A 182 18.37 -5.35 4.60
N TYR A 183 17.58 -6.04 5.39
CA TYR A 183 18.12 -6.90 6.45
C TYR A 183 18.63 -8.18 5.83
N MET A 184 19.73 -8.69 6.33
CA MET A 184 20.37 -9.92 5.84
C MET A 184 20.75 -10.81 7.01
N VAL A 185 20.41 -12.09 6.90
CA VAL A 185 20.96 -13.12 7.77
C VAL A 185 22.00 -13.89 6.97
N ILE A 186 23.24 -13.86 7.46
CA ILE A 186 24.42 -14.42 6.81
C ILE A 186 24.88 -15.60 7.63
N THR A 187 24.93 -16.79 7.01
CA THR A 187 25.35 -18.02 7.65
C THR A 187 26.47 -18.66 6.85
N PRO A 188 27.47 -19.30 7.50
CA PRO A 188 28.48 -20.08 6.79
C PRO A 188 27.81 -21.18 5.95
N ASN A 189 28.32 -21.42 4.76
CA ASN A 189 27.87 -22.55 3.95
C ASN A 189 28.67 -23.80 4.30
N GLU A 190 28.04 -24.76 4.98
CA GLU A 190 28.70 -26.01 5.36
C GLU A 190 29.12 -26.87 4.16
N GLN A 191 28.42 -26.72 3.01
CA GLN A 191 28.74 -27.48 1.79
C GLN A 191 29.85 -26.83 0.95
N ALA A 192 30.17 -25.56 1.21
CA ALA A 192 31.21 -24.81 0.50
C ALA A 192 32.01 -23.94 1.50
N PRO A 193 33.02 -24.49 2.17
CA PRO A 193 33.84 -23.75 3.14
C PRO A 193 34.40 -22.46 2.55
N GLY A 194 34.27 -21.36 3.28
CA GLY A 194 34.68 -20.01 2.84
C GLY A 194 33.61 -19.23 2.05
N LYS A 195 32.46 -19.83 1.75
CA LYS A 195 31.31 -19.13 1.19
C LYS A 195 30.23 -18.96 2.25
N ASN A 196 29.46 -17.86 2.14
CA ASN A 196 28.32 -17.59 3.01
C ASN A 196 27.02 -17.71 2.24
N LEU A 197 26.00 -18.21 2.92
CA LEU A 197 24.61 -18.12 2.49
C LEU A 197 24.03 -16.81 3.01
N VAL A 198 23.38 -16.04 2.15
CA VAL A 198 22.77 -14.76 2.51
C VAL A 198 21.28 -14.85 2.23
N LYS A 199 20.45 -14.70 3.25
CA LYS A 199 19.01 -14.57 3.12
C LYS A 199 18.61 -13.13 3.45
N SER A 200 17.93 -12.46 2.51
CA SER A 200 17.52 -11.06 2.62
C SER A 200 16.07 -10.95 3.06
N PHE A 201 15.75 -9.89 3.82
CA PHE A 201 14.43 -9.57 4.35
C PHE A 201 14.17 -8.07 4.20
N GLU A 202 12.95 -7.71 3.86
CA GLU A 202 12.48 -6.32 3.87
C GLU A 202 12.01 -5.88 5.27
N ASN A 203 11.63 -6.85 6.11
CA ASN A 203 11.04 -6.66 7.44
C ASN A 203 12.03 -7.09 8.53
N VAL A 204 12.26 -6.22 9.52
CA VAL A 204 13.18 -6.48 10.63
C VAL A 204 12.70 -7.63 11.54
N THR A 205 11.41 -7.75 11.74
CA THR A 205 10.83 -8.78 12.62
C THR A 205 11.06 -10.17 12.05
N GLU A 206 10.84 -10.33 10.73
CA GLU A 206 11.14 -11.58 10.02
C GLU A 206 12.64 -11.91 10.07
N ALA A 207 13.49 -10.90 9.84
CA ALA A 207 14.93 -11.07 9.89
C ALA A 207 15.41 -11.52 11.29
N ILE A 208 14.91 -10.90 12.35
CA ILE A 208 15.21 -11.26 13.74
C ILE A 208 14.71 -12.67 14.06
N SER A 209 13.50 -13.02 13.65
CA SER A 209 12.92 -14.34 13.87
C SER A 209 13.76 -15.42 13.19
N PHE A 210 14.06 -15.23 11.91
CA PHE A 210 14.89 -16.15 11.16
C PHE A 210 16.31 -16.26 11.73
N PHE A 211 16.91 -15.13 12.18
CA PHE A 211 18.20 -15.13 12.84
C PHE A 211 18.19 -15.96 14.14
N LYS A 212 17.15 -15.81 14.97
CA LYS A 212 17.02 -16.56 16.24
C LYS A 212 16.81 -18.07 16.06
N GLU A 213 16.30 -18.49 14.92
CA GLU A 213 16.11 -19.90 14.56
C GLU A 213 17.41 -20.60 14.16
N GLN A 214 18.46 -19.85 13.87
CA GLN A 214 19.75 -20.43 13.48
C GLN A 214 20.39 -21.18 14.63
N LYS A 215 21.00 -22.37 14.33
CA LYS A 215 21.65 -23.23 15.34
C LYS A 215 23.18 -23.11 15.34
N GLY A 216 23.72 -22.55 14.26
CA GLY A 216 25.16 -22.39 14.05
C GLY A 216 25.65 -20.96 14.30
N ASN A 217 26.75 -20.62 13.62
CA ASN A 217 27.24 -19.25 13.55
C ASN A 217 26.41 -18.46 12.53
N SER A 218 26.00 -17.25 12.90
CA SER A 218 25.17 -16.42 12.05
C SER A 218 25.41 -14.95 12.35
N GLU A 219 25.21 -14.12 11.35
CA GLU A 219 25.27 -12.67 11.46
C GLU A 219 23.95 -12.07 10.96
N LEU A 220 23.36 -11.16 11.72
CA LEU A 220 22.26 -10.30 11.27
C LEU A 220 22.86 -8.94 10.94
N ALA A 221 22.61 -8.44 9.74
CA ALA A 221 23.14 -7.18 9.25
C ALA A 221 22.08 -6.39 8.48
N ALA A 222 22.32 -5.09 8.29
CA ALA A 222 21.55 -4.23 7.39
C ALA A 222 22.48 -3.58 6.37
N GLY A 223 22.09 -3.58 5.10
CA GLY A 223 22.93 -3.01 4.05
C GLY A 223 22.39 -3.28 2.65
N LYS A 224 23.11 -2.82 1.63
CA LYS A 224 22.78 -3.09 0.23
C LYS A 224 23.14 -4.51 -0.20
N ASP A 225 24.25 -5.00 0.32
CA ASP A 225 24.80 -6.35 0.07
C ASP A 225 25.69 -6.79 1.24
N ALA A 226 26.24 -8.01 1.16
CA ALA A 226 27.08 -8.57 2.21
C ALA A 226 28.44 -7.86 2.39
N ALA A 227 28.91 -7.10 1.40
CA ALA A 227 30.14 -6.32 1.49
C ALA A 227 29.89 -4.93 2.07
N ASN A 228 28.72 -4.33 1.76
CA ASN A 228 28.31 -2.98 2.19
C ASN A 228 27.20 -3.07 3.24
N LYS A 229 27.56 -3.55 4.43
CA LYS A 229 26.61 -3.82 5.51
C LYS A 229 27.07 -3.24 6.85
N VAL A 230 26.11 -3.02 7.74
CA VAL A 230 26.30 -2.73 9.15
C VAL A 230 25.86 -3.95 9.94
N GLU A 231 26.73 -4.46 10.80
CA GLU A 231 26.44 -5.58 11.68
C GLU A 231 25.46 -5.14 12.78
N LEU A 232 24.37 -5.88 12.94
CA LEU A 232 23.34 -5.64 13.94
C LEU A 232 23.39 -6.63 15.10
N ALA A 233 23.64 -7.91 14.81
CA ALA A 233 23.81 -8.94 15.83
C ALA A 233 24.67 -10.11 15.30
N LYS A 234 25.32 -10.83 16.21
CA LYS A 234 26.04 -12.06 15.94
C LYS A 234 25.57 -13.20 16.82
N MET A 235 25.68 -14.39 16.27
CA MET A 235 25.41 -15.66 16.93
C MET A 235 26.58 -16.61 16.74
N GLU A 236 27.02 -17.24 17.81
CA GLU A 236 28.01 -18.32 17.81
C GLU A 236 27.41 -19.57 18.47
N LYS A 237 27.51 -20.69 17.78
CA LYS A 237 27.00 -21.99 18.25
C LYS A 237 25.55 -21.92 18.74
N GLY A 238 24.71 -21.20 18.00
CA GLY A 238 23.27 -21.03 18.32
C GLY A 238 22.97 -20.05 19.47
N LYS A 239 23.98 -19.34 20.01
CA LYS A 239 23.77 -18.33 21.05
C LYS A 239 24.15 -16.95 20.57
N THR A 240 23.24 -15.99 20.73
CA THR A 240 23.53 -14.58 20.43
C THR A 240 24.57 -14.05 21.41
N ASN A 241 25.72 -13.63 20.91
CA ASN A 241 26.85 -13.13 21.69
C ASN A 241 27.09 -11.62 21.48
N TYR A 242 26.57 -11.04 20.42
CA TYR A 242 26.68 -9.62 20.16
C TYR A 242 25.35 -9.05 19.64
N ILE A 243 25.00 -7.84 20.09
CA ILE A 243 23.90 -7.02 19.56
C ILE A 243 24.37 -5.58 19.59
N ALA A 244 24.31 -4.89 18.44
CA ALA A 244 24.67 -3.47 18.32
C ALA A 244 23.85 -2.62 19.30
N LYS A 245 24.47 -1.62 19.91
CA LYS A 245 23.90 -0.84 21.01
C LYS A 245 22.59 -0.16 20.62
N ASP A 246 22.52 0.42 19.44
CA ASP A 246 21.34 1.11 18.86
C ASP A 246 20.26 0.12 18.38
N PHE A 247 20.60 -1.14 18.21
CA PHE A 247 19.70 -2.20 17.78
C PHE A 247 19.14 -3.06 18.93
N GLN A 248 19.69 -2.95 20.15
CA GLN A 248 19.30 -3.79 21.30
C GLN A 248 17.81 -3.73 21.61
N ARG A 249 17.20 -2.55 21.56
CA ARG A 249 15.77 -2.37 21.82
C ARG A 249 14.94 -3.11 20.80
N THR A 250 15.21 -2.92 19.50
CA THR A 250 14.52 -3.59 18.40
C THR A 250 14.64 -5.10 18.47
N PHE A 251 15.83 -5.59 18.81
CA PHE A 251 16.13 -7.03 18.88
C PHE A 251 15.44 -7.73 20.07
N ARG A 252 15.34 -7.06 21.22
CA ARG A 252 14.84 -7.64 22.48
C ARG A 252 13.37 -7.40 22.74
N THR A 253 12.82 -6.29 22.23
CA THR A 253 11.42 -5.93 22.42
C THR A 253 10.62 -6.41 21.20
N PRO A 254 9.56 -7.22 21.37
CA PRO A 254 8.70 -7.60 20.28
C PRO A 254 8.14 -6.35 19.57
N ALA A 255 8.06 -6.39 18.25
CA ALA A 255 7.44 -5.32 17.49
C ALA A 255 5.99 -5.13 17.95
N GLN A 256 5.57 -3.87 18.08
CA GLN A 256 4.16 -3.57 18.25
C GLN A 256 3.48 -3.81 16.92
N THR A 257 2.54 -4.75 16.89
CA THR A 257 1.81 -5.13 15.67
C THR A 257 0.34 -4.86 15.83
N GLN A 258 -0.32 -4.58 14.70
CA GLN A 258 -1.76 -4.43 14.58
C GLN A 258 -2.22 -4.94 13.23
N THR A 259 -3.28 -5.77 13.23
CA THR A 259 -3.94 -6.20 12.00
C THR A 259 -5.09 -5.24 11.67
N PHE A 260 -5.15 -4.80 10.42
CA PHE A 260 -6.25 -4.03 9.87
C PHE A 260 -6.96 -4.84 8.80
N PHE A 261 -8.30 -4.87 8.90
CA PHE A 261 -9.13 -5.57 7.92
C PHE A 261 -9.54 -4.61 6.81
N VAL A 262 -9.67 -5.15 5.61
CA VAL A 262 -10.08 -4.46 4.40
C VAL A 262 -11.32 -5.14 3.84
N GLU A 263 -12.31 -4.37 3.46
CA GLU A 263 -13.51 -4.84 2.81
C GLU A 263 -13.72 -4.09 1.49
N ARG A 264 -13.38 -4.70 0.37
CA ARG A 264 -13.54 -4.13 -0.98
C ARG A 264 -12.95 -2.71 -1.10
N GLY A 265 -11.73 -2.54 -0.63
CA GLY A 265 -11.03 -1.25 -0.63
C GLY A 265 -11.50 -0.26 0.44
N ARG A 266 -12.43 -0.64 1.34
CA ARG A 266 -12.74 0.07 2.58
C ARG A 266 -11.81 -0.41 3.69
N GLY A 267 -11.18 0.49 4.39
CA GLY A 267 -10.24 0.18 5.46
C GLY A 267 -9.38 1.39 5.77
N PHE A 268 -8.50 1.25 6.74
CA PHE A 268 -7.47 2.27 6.97
C PHE A 268 -6.46 2.24 5.83
N THR A 269 -6.02 3.41 5.39
CA THR A 269 -4.89 3.49 4.46
C THR A 269 -3.60 3.03 5.14
N GLY A 270 -2.59 2.62 4.37
CA GLY A 270 -1.29 2.27 4.94
C GLY A 270 -0.68 3.39 5.80
N GLU A 271 -0.88 4.66 5.40
CA GLU A 271 -0.46 5.85 6.15
C GLU A 271 -1.25 6.00 7.47
N GLN A 272 -2.57 5.89 7.43
CA GLN A 272 -3.42 5.95 8.63
C GLN A 272 -3.06 4.83 9.62
N ALA A 273 -2.87 3.62 9.14
CA ALA A 273 -2.48 2.48 9.97
C ALA A 273 -1.10 2.68 10.61
N ALA A 274 -0.13 3.23 9.84
CA ALA A 274 1.18 3.59 10.36
C ALA A 274 1.10 4.69 11.43
N ASN A 275 0.17 5.62 11.32
CA ASN A 275 -0.07 6.65 12.33
C ASN A 275 -0.74 6.09 13.58
N LEU A 276 -1.72 5.20 13.41
CA LEU A 276 -2.41 4.52 14.52
C LEU A 276 -1.44 3.70 15.37
N ILE A 277 -0.57 2.88 14.77
CA ILE A 277 0.38 2.05 15.53
C ILE A 277 1.44 2.90 16.26
N GLN A 278 1.64 4.15 15.85
CA GLN A 278 2.49 5.11 16.55
C GLN A 278 1.76 5.84 17.70
N GLY A 279 0.46 5.53 17.91
CA GLY A 279 -0.38 6.09 18.98
C GLY A 279 -1.06 7.41 18.63
N ARG A 280 -1.15 7.74 17.33
CA ARG A 280 -1.85 8.92 16.84
C ARG A 280 -3.32 8.63 16.57
N SER A 281 -4.13 9.67 16.41
CA SER A 281 -5.53 9.55 16.04
C SER A 281 -5.69 9.81 14.53
N VAL A 282 -6.60 9.08 13.89
CA VAL A 282 -6.99 9.29 12.50
C VAL A 282 -8.48 9.49 12.39
N PHE A 283 -8.93 10.26 11.41
CA PHE A 283 -10.34 10.47 11.13
C PHE A 283 -10.82 9.54 10.02
N ARG A 284 -12.03 9.00 10.18
CA ARG A 284 -12.73 8.23 9.16
C ARG A 284 -14.16 8.73 9.05
N ASP A 285 -14.63 8.93 7.84
CA ASP A 285 -15.98 9.42 7.52
C ASP A 285 -16.86 8.36 6.85
N ASP A 286 -16.32 7.17 6.62
CA ASP A 286 -16.93 6.04 5.92
C ASP A 286 -17.06 4.76 6.78
N LEU A 287 -17.05 4.90 8.11
CA LEU A 287 -17.25 3.79 9.03
C LEU A 287 -18.69 3.26 8.95
N LEU A 288 -18.86 1.93 9.08
CA LEU A 288 -20.18 1.30 9.10
C LEU A 288 -20.50 0.77 10.50
N ASN A 289 -21.70 1.05 10.99
CA ASN A 289 -22.23 0.41 12.18
C ASN A 289 -22.78 -0.99 11.85
N LEU A 290 -23.20 -1.73 12.87
CA LEU A 290 -23.80 -3.07 12.71
C LEU A 290 -25.04 -3.10 11.81
N GLY A 291 -25.73 -1.97 11.68
CA GLY A 291 -26.90 -1.80 10.80
C GLY A 291 -26.52 -1.39 9.35
N GLY A 292 -25.23 -1.29 9.03
CA GLY A 292 -24.75 -0.86 7.71
C GLY A 292 -24.89 0.64 7.45
N GLN A 293 -25.16 1.46 8.47
CA GLN A 293 -25.25 2.92 8.33
C GLN A 293 -23.85 3.53 8.49
N GLU A 294 -23.55 4.50 7.64
CA GLU A 294 -22.28 5.24 7.69
C GLU A 294 -22.26 6.21 8.87
N TYR A 295 -21.11 6.29 9.53
CA TYR A 295 -20.84 7.25 10.58
C TYR A 295 -19.41 7.75 10.53
N LYS A 296 -19.15 8.88 11.18
CA LYS A 296 -17.85 9.54 11.22
C LYS A 296 -17.27 9.49 12.62
N ALA A 297 -15.99 9.15 12.73
CA ALA A 297 -15.31 9.16 14.01
C ALA A 297 -13.80 9.36 13.85
N TRP A 298 -13.21 9.93 14.89
CA TRP A 298 -11.77 9.83 15.12
C TRP A 298 -11.47 8.51 15.81
N ILE A 299 -10.45 7.83 15.33
CA ILE A 299 -10.02 6.51 15.81
C ILE A 299 -8.62 6.62 16.41
N LYS A 300 -8.40 5.94 17.53
CA LYS A 300 -7.09 5.79 18.16
C LYS A 300 -6.96 4.37 18.73
N LEU A 301 -5.77 3.77 18.62
CA LEU A 301 -5.49 2.50 19.29
C LEU A 301 -5.34 2.72 20.81
N ASP A 302 -5.97 1.86 21.59
CA ASP A 302 -5.80 1.80 23.04
C ASP A 302 -4.58 0.93 23.38
N MET A 303 -3.43 1.59 23.46
CA MET A 303 -2.16 0.90 23.75
C MET A 303 -1.95 0.61 25.25
N ASP A 304 -2.79 1.16 26.10
CA ASP A 304 -2.70 0.99 27.55
C ASP A 304 -3.50 -0.23 28.04
N SER A 305 -4.50 -0.66 27.24
CA SER A 305 -5.31 -1.85 27.53
C SER A 305 -4.66 -3.13 27.00
N PRO A 306 -4.98 -4.30 27.59
CA PRO A 306 -4.53 -5.59 27.07
C PRO A 306 -4.99 -5.82 25.62
N LYS A 307 -4.15 -6.43 24.83
CA LYS A 307 -4.48 -6.87 23.48
C LYS A 307 -5.57 -7.97 23.52
N ASP A 308 -6.34 -8.04 22.45
CA ASP A 308 -7.33 -9.10 22.26
C ASP A 308 -6.67 -10.48 22.05
N ARG A 309 -7.49 -11.52 21.89
CA ARG A 309 -7.03 -12.91 21.64
C ARG A 309 -6.23 -13.06 20.33
N TYR A 310 -6.36 -12.11 19.41
CA TYR A 310 -5.63 -12.08 18.14
C TYR A 310 -4.39 -11.16 18.17
N GLN A 311 -4.01 -10.71 19.36
CA GLN A 311 -2.87 -9.82 19.61
C GLN A 311 -3.05 -8.42 18.99
N ASN A 312 -4.29 -7.96 18.82
CA ASN A 312 -4.62 -6.61 18.34
C ASN A 312 -4.96 -5.70 19.52
N TYR A 313 -4.58 -4.41 19.40
CA TYR A 313 -5.05 -3.37 20.28
C TYR A 313 -6.53 -3.07 20.02
N GLN A 314 -7.27 -2.72 21.06
CA GLN A 314 -8.63 -2.20 20.92
C GLN A 314 -8.60 -0.78 20.34
N THR A 315 -9.73 -0.32 19.79
CA THR A 315 -9.87 1.02 19.23
C THR A 315 -10.77 1.87 20.10
N ASN A 316 -10.30 3.08 20.45
CA ASN A 316 -11.13 4.13 20.99
C ASN A 316 -11.72 4.95 19.86
N GLN A 317 -13.02 5.21 19.90
CA GLN A 317 -13.74 5.97 18.87
C GLN A 317 -14.34 7.24 19.46
N TYR A 318 -14.11 8.38 18.82
CA TYR A 318 -14.63 9.67 19.18
C TYR A 318 -15.58 10.11 18.06
N HIS A 319 -16.86 9.78 18.21
CA HIS A 319 -17.91 9.98 17.19
C HIS A 319 -18.15 11.46 16.89
N VAL A 320 -18.28 11.81 15.63
CA VAL A 320 -18.59 13.16 15.17
C VAL A 320 -20.07 13.22 14.73
N PRO A 321 -20.86 14.19 15.18
CA PRO A 321 -20.51 15.33 16.08
C PRO A 321 -20.63 15.04 17.57
N THR A 322 -21.09 13.88 17.97
CA THR A 322 -21.58 13.59 19.34
C THR A 322 -20.51 13.77 20.42
N TYR A 323 -19.24 13.46 20.13
CA TYR A 323 -18.14 13.62 21.08
C TYR A 323 -17.72 15.10 21.25
N GLY A 324 -18.10 15.97 20.31
CA GLY A 324 -17.84 17.42 20.39
C GLY A 324 -16.45 17.87 19.96
N PHE A 325 -15.60 16.99 19.40
CA PHE A 325 -14.34 17.41 18.77
C PHE A 325 -14.59 17.83 17.32
N ASP A 326 -14.40 19.10 17.06
CA ASP A 326 -14.47 19.72 15.74
C ASP A 326 -13.07 20.28 15.42
N LEU A 327 -12.36 19.64 14.50
CA LEU A 327 -10.97 19.99 14.18
C LEU A 327 -10.85 21.42 13.68
N GLU A 328 -11.78 21.89 12.83
CA GLU A 328 -11.72 23.23 12.28
C GLU A 328 -11.91 24.29 13.36
N LYS A 329 -12.91 24.12 14.22
CA LYS A 329 -13.11 25.04 15.36
C LYS A 329 -11.94 25.04 16.33
N VAL A 330 -11.25 23.90 16.49
CA VAL A 330 -10.07 23.84 17.34
C VAL A 330 -8.89 24.54 16.67
N LEU A 331 -8.67 24.36 15.36
CA LEU A 331 -7.65 25.05 14.58
C LEU A 331 -7.82 26.57 14.63
N ASP A 332 -9.05 27.06 14.54
CA ASP A 332 -9.34 28.50 14.55
C ASP A 332 -8.97 29.21 15.86
N LYS A 333 -8.73 28.49 16.92
CA LYS A 333 -8.27 29.05 18.20
C LYS A 333 -6.79 29.45 18.19
N TYR A 334 -6.01 28.96 17.21
CA TYR A 334 -4.55 29.12 17.18
C TYR A 334 -4.07 30.08 16.10
N GLN A 335 -2.93 30.70 16.32
CA GLN A 335 -2.25 31.59 15.36
C GLN A 335 -1.40 30.73 14.41
N ILE A 336 -2.00 30.17 13.36
CA ILE A 336 -1.36 29.31 12.37
C ILE A 336 -1.50 30.00 11.02
N LYS A 337 -0.37 30.34 10.37
CA LYS A 337 -0.37 31.09 9.11
C LYS A 337 -0.95 30.33 7.93
N GLU A 338 -0.81 29.01 7.92
CA GLU A 338 -1.36 28.14 6.88
C GLU A 338 -2.89 28.17 6.82
N LEU A 339 -3.56 28.60 7.88
CA LEU A 339 -5.04 28.74 7.93
C LEU A 339 -5.55 29.97 7.17
N ASP A 340 -4.69 30.93 6.87
CA ASP A 340 -5.08 32.17 6.15
C ASP A 340 -5.31 31.91 4.64
N ASP A 341 -4.74 30.83 4.10
CA ASP A 341 -4.92 30.38 2.71
C ASP A 341 -5.88 29.19 2.67
N PRO A 342 -7.04 29.30 1.96
CA PRO A 342 -8.02 28.20 1.92
C PRO A 342 -7.47 26.86 1.45
N LYS A 343 -6.57 26.84 0.46
CA LYS A 343 -5.96 25.60 -0.06
C LYS A 343 -5.01 24.97 0.94
N LYS A 344 -4.21 25.80 1.62
CA LYS A 344 -3.32 25.30 2.67
C LYS A 344 -4.09 24.81 3.88
N ARG A 345 -5.20 25.51 4.22
CA ARG A 345 -6.11 25.08 5.29
C ARG A 345 -6.69 23.69 5.02
N GLU A 346 -7.23 23.46 3.83
CA GLU A 346 -7.80 22.17 3.42
C GLU A 346 -6.75 21.06 3.46
N ALA A 347 -5.57 21.30 2.88
CA ALA A 347 -4.45 20.35 2.92
C ALA A 347 -3.98 20.05 4.35
N LEU A 348 -3.97 21.04 5.23
CA LEU A 348 -3.61 20.88 6.63
C LEU A 348 -4.62 20.03 7.38
N ILE A 349 -5.93 20.27 7.18
CA ILE A 349 -7.01 19.47 7.76
C ILE A 349 -6.88 18.02 7.32
N GLN A 350 -6.76 17.76 6.03
CA GLN A 350 -6.60 16.40 5.47
C GLN A 350 -5.36 15.69 6.03
N THR A 351 -4.25 16.41 6.18
CA THR A 351 -3.01 15.88 6.76
C THR A 351 -3.20 15.45 8.21
N LEU A 352 -3.93 16.25 9.01
CA LEU A 352 -4.25 15.94 10.41
C LEU A 352 -5.26 14.81 10.52
N GLU A 353 -6.25 14.75 9.64
CA GLU A 353 -7.25 13.67 9.56
C GLU A 353 -6.60 12.31 9.27
N ASN A 354 -5.55 12.29 8.45
CA ASN A 354 -4.72 11.10 8.24
C ASN A 354 -3.81 10.75 9.43
N GLY A 355 -3.81 11.57 10.50
CA GLY A 355 -3.01 11.35 11.69
C GLY A 355 -1.55 11.80 11.56
N ASN A 356 -1.21 12.52 10.52
CA ASN A 356 0.13 13.04 10.34
C ASN A 356 0.44 14.21 11.26
N ARG A 357 1.73 14.55 11.35
CA ARG A 357 2.24 15.71 12.07
C ARG A 357 2.79 16.75 11.08
N PRO A 358 1.93 17.63 10.52
CA PRO A 358 2.40 18.69 9.65
C PRO A 358 3.29 19.68 10.39
N LEU A 359 4.28 20.23 9.68
CA LEU A 359 5.05 21.39 10.13
C LEU A 359 4.25 22.64 9.77
N VAL A 360 3.93 23.45 10.78
CA VAL A 360 3.16 24.69 10.64
C VAL A 360 3.95 25.89 11.13
N THR A 361 3.61 27.07 10.61
CA THR A 361 4.19 28.33 11.04
C THR A 361 3.22 29.02 12.00
N THR A 362 3.65 29.21 13.24
CA THR A 362 2.91 29.93 14.28
C THR A 362 3.66 31.17 14.71
N VAL A 363 3.03 32.04 15.50
CA VAL A 363 3.64 33.25 16.04
C VAL A 363 3.87 33.06 17.54
N LYS A 364 5.11 33.23 17.98
CA LYS A 364 5.51 33.26 19.40
C LYS A 364 6.23 34.55 19.69
N GLU A 365 5.71 35.36 20.64
CA GLU A 365 6.32 36.66 21.03
C GLU A 365 6.59 37.57 19.82
N GLY A 366 5.69 37.56 18.84
CA GLY A 366 5.83 38.38 17.62
C GLY A 366 6.79 37.80 16.54
N GLN A 367 7.37 36.63 16.78
CA GLN A 367 8.30 35.99 15.82
C GLN A 367 7.70 34.69 15.24
N ASP A 368 7.98 34.45 13.98
CA ASP A 368 7.59 33.21 13.30
C ASP A 368 8.34 32.01 13.86
N THR A 369 7.61 31.01 14.30
CA THR A 369 8.15 29.78 14.85
C THR A 369 7.54 28.58 14.13
N LYS A 370 8.38 27.65 13.67
CA LYS A 370 7.93 26.40 13.04
C LYS A 370 7.76 25.32 14.08
N LEU A 371 6.61 24.64 14.05
CA LEU A 371 6.27 23.56 14.98
C LEU A 371 5.54 22.44 14.25
N PHE A 372 5.79 21.21 14.68
CA PHE A 372 4.93 20.09 14.32
C PHE A 372 3.65 20.12 15.15
N MET A 373 2.52 19.75 14.52
CA MET A 373 1.20 19.77 15.15
C MET A 373 0.52 18.41 15.04
N GLU A 374 -0.26 18.03 16.05
CA GLU A 374 -1.00 16.76 16.11
C GLU A 374 -2.40 16.98 16.67
N ALA A 375 -3.42 16.35 16.06
CA ALA A 375 -4.77 16.35 16.58
C ALA A 375 -4.93 15.35 17.74
N VAL A 376 -5.56 15.79 18.84
CA VAL A 376 -5.83 14.96 20.03
C VAL A 376 -7.33 15.02 20.35
N PRO A 377 -8.17 14.24 19.64
CA PRO A 377 -9.62 14.26 19.78
C PRO A 377 -10.09 13.98 21.21
N ARG A 378 -9.44 13.05 21.92
CA ARG A 378 -9.77 12.70 23.32
C ARG A 378 -9.89 13.92 24.24
N TYR A 379 -9.09 14.95 24.01
CA TYR A 379 -9.06 16.14 24.86
C TYR A 379 -9.55 17.40 24.12
N SER A 380 -10.11 17.23 22.93
CA SER A 380 -10.60 18.33 22.06
C SER A 380 -9.55 19.43 21.86
N GLN A 381 -8.31 19.05 21.56
CA GLN A 381 -7.17 19.96 21.50
C GLN A 381 -6.13 19.55 20.43
N LEU A 382 -5.16 20.44 20.21
CA LEU A 382 -3.95 20.17 19.42
C LEU A 382 -2.73 20.08 20.36
N ASN A 383 -1.77 19.24 20.00
CA ASN A 383 -0.44 19.25 20.61
C ASN A 383 0.56 19.86 19.62
N PHE A 384 1.53 20.59 20.15
CA PHE A 384 2.62 21.20 19.40
C PHE A 384 3.96 20.63 19.84
N PHE A 385 4.86 20.44 18.90
CA PHE A 385 6.19 19.89 19.15
C PHE A 385 7.22 20.70 18.37
N ARG A 386 8.38 20.92 18.98
CA ARG A 386 9.54 21.49 18.29
C ARG A 386 10.10 20.51 17.23
N GLU A 387 10.97 20.98 16.38
CA GLU A 387 11.65 20.14 15.37
C GLU A 387 12.47 18.99 16.02
N ASP A 388 12.95 19.18 17.26
CA ASP A 388 13.62 18.12 18.03
C ASP A 388 12.65 17.10 18.67
N GLY A 389 11.32 17.22 18.40
CA GLY A 389 10.27 16.34 18.89
C GLY A 389 9.82 16.63 20.33
N LYS A 390 10.37 17.62 21.02
CA LYS A 390 9.95 17.98 22.37
C LYS A 390 8.62 18.76 22.36
N PRO A 391 7.70 18.46 23.30
CA PRO A 391 6.41 19.15 23.36
C PRO A 391 6.58 20.62 23.74
N GLU A 392 5.75 21.47 23.14
CA GLU A 392 5.59 22.87 23.47
C GLU A 392 4.22 23.15 24.11
N LYS A 393 4.17 24.16 24.98
CA LYS A 393 2.92 24.57 25.63
C LYS A 393 2.01 25.27 24.61
N ARG A 394 0.89 24.66 24.29
CA ARG A 394 -0.06 25.13 23.26
C ARG A 394 -0.68 26.50 23.56
N GLU A 395 -0.78 26.86 24.85
CA GLU A 395 -1.36 28.14 25.31
C GLU A 395 -0.61 29.36 24.74
N GLN A 396 0.67 29.20 24.39
CA GLN A 396 1.50 30.24 23.80
C GLN A 396 1.12 30.62 22.37
N PHE A 397 0.33 29.75 21.70
CA PHE A 397 -0.02 29.90 20.29
C PHE A 397 -1.50 30.19 20.07
N LEU A 398 -2.26 30.42 21.15
CA LEU A 398 -3.65 30.81 21.07
C LEU A 398 -3.77 32.23 20.51
N LYS A 399 -4.79 32.46 19.70
CA LYS A 399 -5.20 33.81 19.34
C LYS A 399 -5.63 34.53 20.61
N GLU A 400 -5.21 35.79 20.78
CA GLU A 400 -5.76 36.62 21.85
C GLU A 400 -7.29 36.69 21.70
N PRO A 401 -8.06 36.56 22.79
CA PRO A 401 -9.49 36.71 22.71
C PRO A 401 -9.74 38.13 22.16
N LYS A 402 -10.45 38.24 21.03
CA LYS A 402 -10.97 39.54 20.57
C LYS A 402 -11.81 40.10 21.71
N LEU A 403 -11.30 41.10 22.42
CA LEU A 403 -12.11 41.85 23.36
C LEU A 403 -13.28 42.41 22.55
N ASP A 404 -14.49 41.96 22.91
CA ASP A 404 -15.72 42.44 22.31
C ASP A 404 -15.73 43.97 22.43
N GLN A 405 -15.66 44.68 21.31
CA GLN A 405 -15.69 46.14 21.29
C GLN A 405 -16.94 46.70 21.96
N THR A 406 -17.98 45.87 22.15
CA THR A 406 -19.19 46.17 22.92
C THR A 406 -18.91 46.40 24.43
N LEU A 407 -17.91 45.75 25.02
CA LEU A 407 -17.55 45.95 26.42
C LEU A 407 -16.73 47.25 26.67
N GLN A 408 -16.02 47.74 25.68
CA GLN A 408 -15.32 49.03 25.76
C GLN A 408 -16.28 50.22 25.64
N LEU A 409 -17.35 50.09 24.84
CA LEU A 409 -18.41 51.12 24.71
C LEU A 409 -19.24 51.27 26.01
N ASN A 410 -19.43 50.21 26.74
CA ASN A 410 -20.15 50.27 28.03
C ASN A 410 -19.30 50.87 29.18
N LYS A 411 -17.98 50.60 29.22
CA LYS A 411 -17.07 51.24 30.18
C LYS A 411 -16.86 52.73 29.92
N GLY A 412 -16.94 53.19 28.65
CA GLY A 412 -16.91 54.58 28.31
C GLY A 412 -18.17 55.34 28.75
N LYS A 413 -19.37 54.72 28.62
CA LYS A 413 -20.62 55.30 29.06
C LYS A 413 -20.82 55.37 30.57
N GLU A 414 -20.30 54.43 31.35
CA GLU A 414 -20.32 54.48 32.85
C GLU A 414 -19.41 55.58 33.38
N LYS A 415 -18.24 55.87 32.74
CA LYS A 415 -17.40 56.99 33.15
C LYS A 415 -17.93 58.37 32.85
N GLU A 416 -18.74 58.55 31.79
CA GLU A 416 -19.42 59.80 31.48
C GLU A 416 -20.63 60.07 32.40
N GLN A 417 -21.30 59.02 32.91
CA GLN A 417 -22.39 59.20 33.87
C GLN A 417 -21.93 59.52 35.32
N GLU A 418 -20.75 59.07 35.75
CA GLU A 418 -20.18 59.44 37.03
C GLU A 418 -19.59 60.88 37.06
N GLN A 419 -19.18 61.43 35.93
CA GLN A 419 -18.72 62.83 35.89
C GLN A 419 -19.85 63.85 35.71
N GLY A 420 -21.09 63.40 35.41
CA GLY A 420 -22.28 64.27 35.27
C GLY A 420 -23.09 64.48 36.55
N MET A 421 -22.75 63.87 37.68
CA MET A 421 -23.45 64.02 38.96
C MET A 421 -22.69 64.79 40.06
N ALA A 422 -21.60 65.50 39.70
CA ALA A 422 -20.84 66.32 40.59
C ALA A 422 -20.78 67.79 40.12
N VAL A 423 -21.98 68.45 40.13
CA VAL A 423 -22.13 69.93 40.19
C VAL A 423 -23.43 70.25 41.01
#